data_ce1123ad201220a395bd90484f074084
#
_entry.id   ce1123ad201220a395bd90484f074084
#
_cell.length_a   1.000
_cell.length_b   1.000
_cell.length_c   1.000
_cell.angle_alpha   90.00
_cell.angle_beta   90.00
_cell.angle_gamma   90.00
#
_symmetry.space_group_name_H-M   'P 1'
#
loop_
_entity.id
_entity.type
_entity.pdbx_description
1 polymer ?
#
loop_
_entity_poly.entity_id
_entity_poly.type
_entity_poly.pdbx_seq_one_letter_code
_entity_poly.pdbx_strand_id
1 'polypeptide(L)'
;MARVAYASITANKADGVMLDWWHDEHPTALSKNQIRKARERLLREYRKLDNNKTIVLGNVNDRTDLKFARLTNGVFLEHWKKPFDKYSKNQLFKMENTLEFFDKNLLEPKIIAFNAWKKSERDMLSRLNRQSENNRRYAKLFTAMTVVVPKNGYILFGDNNQDEPDSDHN
;
A
#
# COMPACT_ATOMS: atom_id res chain seq x y z
N MET A 1 12.45 10.45 -16.11
CA MET A 1 12.14 9.79 -14.82
C MET A 1 12.46 8.31 -14.80
N ALA A 2 11.94 7.44 -15.67
CA ALA A 2 12.25 5.99 -15.63
C ALA A 2 13.75 5.66 -15.65
N ARG A 3 14.52 6.31 -16.53
CA ARG A 3 15.99 6.14 -16.61
C ARG A 3 16.69 6.61 -15.33
N VAL A 4 16.25 7.68 -14.71
CA VAL A 4 16.83 8.21 -13.46
C VAL A 4 16.58 7.23 -12.32
N ALA A 5 15.34 6.73 -12.18
CA ALA A 5 15.00 5.73 -11.17
C ALA A 5 15.83 4.45 -11.36
N TYR A 6 15.91 3.95 -12.58
CA TYR A 6 16.73 2.76 -12.89
C TYR A 6 18.21 2.96 -12.55
N ALA A 7 18.80 4.09 -12.98
CA ALA A 7 20.20 4.39 -12.68
C ALA A 7 20.46 4.51 -11.18
N SER A 8 19.55 5.15 -10.43
CA SER A 8 19.65 5.28 -8.97
C SER A 8 19.61 3.93 -8.26
N ILE A 9 18.66 3.07 -8.62
CA ILE A 9 18.52 1.73 -8.04
C ILE A 9 19.78 0.90 -8.32
N THR A 10 20.28 0.93 -9.56
CA THR A 10 21.47 0.20 -9.98
C THR A 10 22.72 0.69 -9.26
N ALA A 11 22.90 2.01 -9.17
CA ALA A 11 24.07 2.61 -8.50
C ALA A 11 24.10 2.29 -6.99
N ASN A 12 22.94 2.25 -6.35
CA ASN A 12 22.82 1.94 -4.92
C ASN A 12 22.71 0.44 -4.63
N LYS A 13 22.73 -0.43 -5.64
CA LYS A 13 22.56 -1.88 -5.51
C LYS A 13 21.30 -2.26 -4.73
N ALA A 14 20.22 -1.50 -4.91
CA ALA A 14 18.94 -1.76 -4.27
C ALA A 14 18.18 -2.86 -5.02
N ASP A 15 17.48 -3.71 -4.29
CA ASP A 15 16.66 -4.80 -4.86
C ASP A 15 15.39 -4.30 -5.54
N GLY A 16 14.97 -3.08 -5.23
CA GLY A 16 13.75 -2.52 -5.79
C GLY A 16 13.46 -1.09 -5.39
N VAL A 17 12.24 -0.65 -5.69
CA VAL A 17 11.74 0.69 -5.43
C VAL A 17 10.30 0.63 -4.92
N MET A 18 10.01 1.47 -3.93
CA MET A 18 8.65 1.77 -3.52
C MET A 18 8.23 3.13 -4.08
N LEU A 19 7.09 3.14 -4.75
CA LEU A 19 6.49 4.31 -5.35
C LEU A 19 5.36 4.79 -4.44
N ASP A 20 5.58 5.86 -3.71
CA ASP A 20 4.57 6.43 -2.84
C ASP A 20 3.51 7.21 -3.62
N TRP A 21 2.36 7.44 -3.01
CA TRP A 21 1.24 8.19 -3.61
C TRP A 21 0.77 7.64 -4.96
N TRP A 22 0.78 6.34 -5.14
CA TRP A 22 0.38 5.69 -6.39
C TRP A 22 -1.14 5.46 -6.48
N HIS A 23 -1.91 6.45 -6.04
CA HIS A 23 -3.37 6.50 -6.08
C HIS A 23 -3.86 7.73 -6.87
N ASP A 24 -5.17 7.83 -7.14
CA ASP A 24 -5.72 8.88 -8.03
C ASP A 24 -5.80 10.29 -7.43
N GLU A 25 -5.63 10.42 -6.12
CA GLU A 25 -5.71 11.69 -5.43
C GLU A 25 -4.36 12.36 -5.42
N HIS A 26 -4.06 13.10 -6.46
CA HIS A 26 -2.82 13.87 -6.56
C HIS A 26 -3.15 15.35 -6.74
N PRO A 27 -2.54 16.26 -5.99
CA PRO A 27 -2.73 17.69 -6.15
C PRO A 27 -2.03 18.19 -7.41
N THR A 28 -2.59 17.93 -8.58
CA THR A 28 -2.07 18.39 -9.87
C THR A 28 -3.20 18.96 -10.71
N ALA A 29 -2.86 19.79 -11.68
CA ALA A 29 -3.79 20.27 -12.69
C ALA A 29 -4.20 19.20 -13.72
N LEU A 30 -3.60 18.00 -13.65
CA LEU A 30 -3.88 16.90 -14.57
C LEU A 30 -5.14 16.14 -14.18
N SER A 31 -5.91 15.72 -15.16
CA SER A 31 -7.04 14.83 -14.94
C SER A 31 -6.57 13.45 -14.45
N LYS A 32 -7.43 12.74 -13.73
CA LYS A 32 -7.15 11.35 -13.26
C LYS A 32 -6.70 10.42 -14.39
N ASN A 33 -7.31 10.56 -15.58
CA ASN A 33 -6.95 9.75 -16.74
C ASN A 33 -5.54 10.07 -17.28
N GLN A 34 -5.16 11.35 -17.28
CA GLN A 34 -3.80 11.77 -17.67
C GLN A 34 -2.76 11.23 -16.68
N ILE A 35 -3.04 11.29 -15.39
CA ILE A 35 -2.17 10.72 -14.35
C ILE A 35 -2.02 9.23 -14.53
N ARG A 36 -3.11 8.48 -14.70
CA ARG A 36 -3.07 7.02 -14.93
C ARG A 36 -2.25 6.64 -16.16
N LYS A 37 -2.46 7.33 -17.28
CA LYS A 37 -1.67 7.10 -18.50
C LYS A 37 -0.18 7.42 -18.31
N ALA A 38 0.14 8.51 -17.63
CA ALA A 38 1.52 8.88 -17.36
C ALA A 38 2.23 7.85 -16.46
N ARG A 39 1.57 7.37 -15.42
CA ARG A 39 2.07 6.32 -14.52
C ARG A 39 2.26 4.98 -15.23
N GLU A 40 1.27 4.56 -16.02
CA GLU A 40 1.40 3.35 -16.84
C GLU A 40 2.61 3.44 -17.78
N ARG A 41 2.77 4.57 -18.47
CA ARG A 41 3.93 4.81 -19.35
C ARG A 41 5.24 4.77 -18.56
N LEU A 42 5.30 5.40 -17.39
CA LEU A 42 6.48 5.39 -16.53
C LEU A 42 6.90 3.95 -16.17
N LEU A 43 5.95 3.14 -15.71
CA LEU A 43 6.21 1.74 -15.34
C LEU A 43 6.63 0.90 -16.56
N ARG A 44 5.98 1.04 -17.70
CA ARG A 44 6.35 0.32 -18.92
C ARG A 44 7.77 0.66 -19.39
N GLU A 45 8.14 1.94 -19.37
CA GLU A 45 9.50 2.36 -19.73
C GLU A 45 10.52 1.88 -18.70
N TYR A 46 10.17 1.90 -17.40
CA TYR A 46 11.04 1.33 -16.37
C TYR A 46 11.26 -0.18 -16.57
N ARG A 47 10.21 -0.95 -16.81
CA ARG A 47 10.29 -2.41 -17.03
C ARG A 47 11.08 -2.80 -18.28
N LYS A 48 11.07 -1.97 -19.32
CA LYS A 48 11.95 -2.16 -20.47
C LYS A 48 13.44 -2.00 -20.14
N LEU A 49 13.76 -1.12 -19.19
CA LEU A 49 15.15 -0.88 -18.78
C LEU A 49 15.67 -1.97 -17.85
N ASP A 50 14.86 -2.40 -16.90
CA ASP A 50 15.27 -3.34 -15.85
C ASP A 50 15.02 -4.82 -16.20
N ASN A 51 14.28 -5.08 -17.27
CA ASN A 51 13.89 -6.43 -17.70
C ASN A 51 13.21 -7.24 -16.57
N ASN A 52 12.36 -6.61 -15.79
CA ASN A 52 11.66 -7.18 -14.62
C ASN A 52 12.58 -7.75 -13.52
N LYS A 53 13.80 -7.27 -13.41
CA LYS A 53 14.76 -7.75 -12.42
C LYS A 53 14.55 -7.16 -11.03
N THR A 54 14.09 -5.91 -10.97
CA THR A 54 13.90 -5.21 -9.69
C THR A 54 12.47 -5.34 -9.18
N ILE A 55 12.33 -5.33 -7.86
CA ILE A 55 11.03 -5.29 -7.20
C ILE A 55 10.46 -3.89 -7.28
N VAL A 56 9.25 -3.75 -7.77
CA VAL A 56 8.51 -2.48 -7.78
C VAL A 56 7.26 -2.62 -6.92
N LEU A 57 7.20 -1.83 -5.87
CA LEU A 57 6.06 -1.70 -4.98
C LEU A 57 5.38 -0.35 -5.20
N GLY A 58 4.10 -0.25 -4.92
CA GLY A 58 3.39 1.02 -4.94
C GLY A 58 2.44 1.19 -3.77
N ASN A 59 2.45 2.36 -3.13
CA ASN A 59 1.42 2.73 -2.18
C ASN A 59 0.15 3.13 -2.95
N VAL A 60 -0.82 2.25 -2.97
CA VAL A 60 -2.06 2.40 -3.74
C VAL A 60 -3.29 2.62 -2.84
N ASN A 61 -3.07 2.75 -1.53
CA ASN A 61 -4.13 2.75 -0.52
C ASN A 61 -5.00 1.49 -0.66
N ASP A 62 -6.27 1.64 -1.03
CA ASP A 62 -7.22 0.54 -1.23
C ASP A 62 -7.70 0.42 -2.70
N ARG A 63 -6.93 0.95 -3.65
CA ARG A 63 -7.35 1.04 -5.05
C ARG A 63 -6.81 -0.10 -5.89
N THR A 64 -7.69 -0.71 -6.64
CA THR A 64 -7.37 -1.76 -7.61
C THR A 64 -7.19 -1.18 -9.00
N ASP A 65 -6.03 -1.39 -9.61
CA ASP A 65 -5.73 -1.03 -10.99
C ASP A 65 -4.99 -2.19 -11.68
N LEU A 66 -5.65 -2.81 -12.64
CA LEU A 66 -5.12 -3.97 -13.35
C LEU A 66 -3.87 -3.65 -14.17
N LYS A 67 -3.79 -2.45 -14.76
CA LYS A 67 -2.63 -2.05 -15.56
C LYS A 67 -1.41 -1.85 -14.68
N PHE A 68 -1.62 -1.26 -13.49
CA PHE A 68 -0.58 -1.13 -12.48
C PHE A 68 -0.15 -2.49 -11.96
N ALA A 69 -1.08 -3.34 -11.53
CA ALA A 69 -0.79 -4.65 -10.95
C ALA A 69 0.07 -5.52 -11.89
N ARG A 70 -0.23 -5.54 -13.17
CA ARG A 70 0.53 -6.29 -14.19
C ARG A 70 1.93 -5.75 -14.51
N LEU A 71 2.31 -4.64 -13.93
CA LEU A 71 3.61 -4.01 -14.12
C LEU A 71 4.43 -3.94 -12.82
N THR A 72 3.87 -4.38 -11.71
CA THR A 72 4.50 -4.27 -10.38
C THR A 72 4.52 -5.62 -9.67
N ASN A 73 5.44 -5.75 -8.72
CA ASN A 73 5.57 -6.95 -7.89
C ASN A 73 4.75 -6.84 -6.61
N GLY A 74 4.44 -5.61 -6.18
CA GLY A 74 3.77 -5.49 -4.92
C GLY A 74 3.06 -4.18 -4.70
N VAL A 75 2.32 -4.17 -3.60
CA VAL A 75 1.53 -3.04 -3.14
C VAL A 75 1.70 -2.82 -1.66
N PHE A 76 1.63 -1.57 -1.27
CA PHE A 76 1.40 -1.13 0.09
C PHE A 76 -0.05 -0.65 0.17
N LEU A 77 -0.84 -1.34 0.97
CA LEU A 77 -2.27 -1.08 1.16
C LEU A 77 -2.46 -0.35 2.48
N GLU A 78 -2.71 0.92 2.41
CA GLU A 78 -2.87 1.78 3.57
C GLU A 78 -4.35 2.00 3.87
N HIS A 79 -4.85 1.40 4.94
CA HIS A 79 -6.27 1.40 5.29
C HIS A 79 -6.55 2.26 6.51
N TRP A 80 -7.15 3.40 6.25
CA TRP A 80 -7.51 4.38 7.26
C TRP A 80 -8.71 3.93 8.09
N LYS A 81 -8.56 4.04 9.39
CA LYS A 81 -9.61 3.77 10.34
C LYS A 81 -10.58 4.95 10.42
N LYS A 82 -11.86 4.67 10.39
CA LYS A 82 -12.88 5.72 10.58
C LYS A 82 -12.91 6.22 12.03
N PRO A 83 -13.44 7.45 12.28
CA PRO A 83 -13.69 7.92 13.64
C PRO A 83 -14.45 6.87 14.47
N PHE A 84 -14.32 6.96 15.82
CA PHE A 84 -14.95 6.05 16.79
C PHE A 84 -14.42 4.61 16.77
N ASP A 85 -13.17 4.44 16.42
CA ASP A 85 -12.43 3.18 16.58
C ASP A 85 -13.02 2.00 15.78
N LYS A 86 -13.61 2.27 14.61
CA LYS A 86 -14.34 1.24 13.85
C LYS A 86 -13.92 1.17 12.38
N TYR A 87 -13.87 -0.04 11.88
CA TYR A 87 -13.96 -0.34 10.45
C TYR A 87 -15.39 -0.81 10.13
N SER A 88 -16.01 -0.25 9.09
CA SER A 88 -17.31 -0.73 8.65
C SER A 88 -17.18 -2.09 7.95
N LYS A 89 -18.26 -2.88 7.94
CA LYS A 89 -18.33 -4.15 7.23
C LYS A 89 -17.91 -4.00 5.74
N ASN A 90 -18.38 -2.94 5.09
CA ASN A 90 -18.02 -2.67 3.69
C ASN A 90 -16.54 -2.37 3.51
N GLN A 91 -15.89 -1.70 4.47
CA GLN A 91 -14.44 -1.52 4.40
C GLN A 91 -13.71 -2.84 4.52
N LEU A 92 -14.11 -3.72 5.43
CA LEU A 92 -13.51 -5.04 5.60
C LEU A 92 -13.63 -5.89 4.33
N PHE A 93 -14.81 -5.95 3.72
CA PHE A 93 -14.99 -6.62 2.43
C PHE A 93 -14.16 -6.00 1.30
N LYS A 94 -14.06 -4.66 1.28
CA LYS A 94 -13.21 -4.01 0.29
C LYS A 94 -11.75 -4.37 0.46
N MET A 95 -11.26 -4.47 1.69
CA MET A 95 -9.90 -4.91 2.00
C MET A 95 -9.65 -6.33 1.49
N GLU A 96 -10.54 -7.27 1.80
CA GLU A 96 -10.46 -8.65 1.34
C GLU A 96 -10.40 -8.73 -0.19
N ASN A 97 -11.34 -8.10 -0.88
CA ASN A 97 -11.36 -8.05 -2.34
C ASN A 97 -10.10 -7.42 -2.94
N THR A 98 -9.52 -6.43 -2.26
CA THR A 98 -8.28 -5.78 -2.70
C THR A 98 -7.08 -6.73 -2.58
N LEU A 99 -6.99 -7.47 -1.48
CA LEU A 99 -5.96 -8.49 -1.29
C LEU A 99 -6.04 -9.58 -2.37
N GLU A 100 -7.25 -10.12 -2.62
CA GLU A 100 -7.47 -11.11 -3.68
C GLU A 100 -7.11 -10.56 -5.07
N PHE A 101 -7.50 -9.33 -5.35
CA PHE A 101 -7.20 -8.70 -6.63
C PHE A 101 -5.70 -8.65 -6.90
N PHE A 102 -4.91 -8.20 -5.93
CA PHE A 102 -3.47 -8.08 -6.09
C PHE A 102 -2.78 -9.43 -6.07
N ASP A 103 -3.23 -10.39 -5.26
CA ASP A 103 -2.69 -11.75 -5.29
C ASP A 103 -2.85 -12.40 -6.68
N LYS A 104 -3.95 -12.13 -7.37
CA LYS A 104 -4.20 -12.66 -8.71
C LYS A 104 -3.39 -11.97 -9.82
N ASN A 105 -3.07 -10.68 -9.66
CA ASN A 105 -2.66 -9.85 -10.80
C ASN A 105 -1.24 -9.28 -10.74
N LEU A 106 -0.55 -9.34 -9.60
CA LEU A 106 0.84 -8.87 -9.49
C LEU A 106 1.83 -9.79 -10.21
N LEU A 107 2.98 -9.23 -10.59
CA LEU A 107 4.14 -9.99 -11.07
C LEU A 107 4.82 -10.72 -9.90
N GLU A 108 5.43 -11.86 -10.20
CA GLU A 108 6.29 -12.54 -9.23
C GLU A 108 7.66 -11.84 -9.07
N PRO A 109 8.26 -11.87 -7.87
CA PRO A 109 7.66 -12.31 -6.61
C PRO A 109 6.60 -11.32 -6.14
N LYS A 110 5.44 -11.84 -5.68
CA LYS A 110 4.36 -10.99 -5.20
C LYS A 110 4.58 -10.56 -3.77
N ILE A 111 4.39 -9.28 -3.48
CA ILE A 111 4.52 -8.70 -2.15
C ILE A 111 3.29 -7.83 -1.86
N ILE A 112 2.47 -8.23 -0.91
CA ILE A 112 1.29 -7.47 -0.51
C ILE A 112 1.46 -7.04 0.93
N ALA A 113 1.88 -5.80 1.14
CA ALA A 113 2.01 -5.19 2.45
C ALA A 113 0.69 -4.50 2.82
N PHE A 114 0.09 -4.94 3.91
CA PHE A 114 -1.16 -4.42 4.43
C PHE A 114 -0.87 -3.59 5.68
N ASN A 115 -1.17 -2.31 5.63
CA ASN A 115 -1.04 -1.42 6.78
C ASN A 115 -2.41 -1.08 7.35
N ALA A 116 -2.67 -1.53 8.57
CA ALA A 116 -3.89 -1.24 9.31
C ALA A 116 -3.61 -0.20 10.38
N TRP A 117 -4.31 0.91 10.31
CA TRP A 117 -4.15 1.99 11.26
C TRP A 117 -4.82 1.68 12.59
N LYS A 118 -4.08 1.85 13.68
CA LYS A 118 -4.59 1.66 15.05
C LYS A 118 -5.45 2.83 15.53
N LYS A 119 -5.32 4.01 14.93
CA LYS A 119 -6.07 5.21 15.32
C LYS A 119 -6.67 5.92 14.12
N SER A 120 -7.68 6.75 14.39
CA SER A 120 -8.25 7.66 13.40
C SER A 120 -7.59 9.03 13.52
N GLU A 121 -7.24 9.67 12.41
CA GLU A 121 -6.69 11.03 12.39
C GLU A 121 -7.55 12.07 13.09
N ARG A 122 -8.86 11.85 13.14
CA ARG A 122 -9.84 12.81 13.64
C ARG A 122 -10.34 12.54 15.04
N ASP A 123 -9.84 11.52 15.70
CA ASP A 123 -10.33 11.09 17.00
C ASP A 123 -9.21 11.09 18.04
N MET A 124 -9.18 12.16 18.88
CA MET A 124 -8.21 12.25 19.98
C MET A 124 -8.33 11.09 20.99
N LEU A 125 -9.54 10.53 21.19
CA LEU A 125 -9.72 9.41 22.10
C LEU A 125 -9.10 8.13 21.56
N SER A 126 -9.10 7.93 20.25
CA SER A 126 -8.44 6.77 19.64
C SER A 126 -6.91 6.87 19.74
N ARG A 127 -6.36 8.08 19.83
CA ARG A 127 -4.92 8.28 20.10
C ARG A 127 -4.50 7.76 21.49
N LEU A 128 -5.37 7.89 22.47
CA LEU A 128 -5.12 7.47 23.86
C LEU A 128 -5.33 5.96 24.05
N ASN A 129 -6.03 5.28 23.13
CA ASN A 129 -6.45 3.89 23.33
C ASN A 129 -5.90 2.93 22.26
N ARG A 130 -4.62 3.03 21.95
CA ARG A 130 -3.90 2.17 20.99
C ARG A 130 -4.04 0.67 21.31
N GLN A 131 -4.16 0.34 22.59
CA GLN A 131 -4.25 -1.02 23.11
C GLN A 131 -5.70 -1.44 23.41
N SER A 132 -6.69 -0.73 22.87
CA SER A 132 -8.09 -1.08 23.07
C SER A 132 -8.39 -2.53 22.64
N GLU A 133 -9.41 -3.12 23.24
CA GLU A 133 -9.86 -4.45 22.84
C GLU A 133 -10.25 -4.49 21.34
N ASN A 134 -10.83 -3.43 20.82
CA ASN A 134 -11.15 -3.32 19.40
C ASN A 134 -9.88 -3.34 18.54
N ASN A 135 -8.85 -2.59 18.91
CA ASN A 135 -7.59 -2.62 18.17
C ASN A 135 -6.93 -3.99 18.20
N ARG A 136 -6.98 -4.69 19.34
CA ARG A 136 -6.48 -6.09 19.43
C ARG A 136 -7.29 -7.03 18.55
N ARG A 137 -8.62 -6.89 18.49
CA ARG A 137 -9.48 -7.68 17.61
C ARG A 137 -9.18 -7.41 16.12
N TYR A 138 -9.03 -6.14 15.74
CA TYR A 138 -8.65 -5.78 14.38
C TYR A 138 -7.26 -6.27 14.02
N ALA A 139 -6.29 -6.17 14.93
CA ALA A 139 -4.97 -6.73 14.69
C ALA A 139 -5.02 -8.23 14.36
N LYS A 140 -5.77 -9.01 15.15
CA LYS A 140 -5.97 -10.44 14.87
C LYS A 140 -6.66 -10.68 13.53
N LEU A 141 -7.72 -9.91 13.22
CA LEU A 141 -8.46 -10.03 11.97
C LEU A 141 -7.57 -9.73 10.76
N PHE A 142 -6.84 -8.61 10.79
CA PHE A 142 -5.99 -8.21 9.68
C PHE A 142 -4.79 -9.13 9.49
N THR A 143 -4.21 -9.63 10.59
CA THR A 143 -3.20 -10.69 10.51
C THR A 143 -3.76 -11.94 9.83
N ALA A 144 -4.92 -12.39 10.23
CA ALA A 144 -5.57 -13.54 9.60
C ALA A 144 -5.86 -13.28 8.11
N MET A 145 -6.39 -12.11 7.76
CA MET A 145 -6.65 -11.74 6.36
C MET A 145 -5.38 -11.77 5.51
N THR A 146 -4.27 -11.23 6.00
CA THR A 146 -3.02 -11.18 5.23
C THR A 146 -2.32 -12.54 5.10
N VAL A 147 -2.58 -13.46 6.00
CA VAL A 147 -2.02 -14.83 5.95
C VAL A 147 -2.89 -15.76 5.11
N VAL A 148 -4.21 -15.56 5.12
CA VAL A 148 -5.17 -16.50 4.50
C VAL A 148 -5.56 -16.10 3.08
N VAL A 149 -5.73 -14.79 2.81
CA VAL A 149 -6.24 -14.32 1.52
C VAL A 149 -5.16 -14.34 0.44
N PRO A 150 -4.02 -13.61 0.56
CA PRO A 150 -2.94 -13.67 -0.41
C PRO A 150 -1.91 -14.75 -0.02
N LYS A 151 -1.21 -15.28 -1.02
CA LYS A 151 -0.13 -16.26 -0.78
C LYS A 151 1.08 -15.64 -0.06
N ASN A 152 1.38 -14.38 -0.35
CA ASN A 152 2.55 -13.66 0.17
C ASN A 152 2.12 -12.31 0.77
N GLY A 153 1.33 -12.36 1.82
CA GLY A 153 0.86 -11.18 2.55
C GLY A 153 1.78 -10.83 3.72
N TYR A 154 1.95 -9.54 3.95
CA TYR A 154 2.67 -8.96 5.08
C TYR A 154 1.76 -7.98 5.80
N ILE A 155 1.75 -8.03 7.12
CA ILE A 155 0.99 -7.08 7.93
C ILE A 155 1.92 -6.09 8.60
N LEU A 156 1.55 -4.81 8.51
CA LEU A 156 2.16 -3.72 9.24
C LEU A 156 1.11 -3.05 10.10
N PHE A 157 1.42 -2.78 11.35
CA PHE A 157 0.57 -2.06 12.27
C PHE A 157 1.16 -0.68 12.52
N GLY A 158 0.77 0.31 11.70
CA GLY A 158 1.16 1.69 11.87
C GLY A 158 0.33 2.36 12.96
N ASP A 159 0.98 3.13 13.79
CA ASP A 159 0.31 4.04 14.74
C ASP A 159 -0.03 5.38 14.09
N ASN A 160 0.59 5.69 12.98
CA ASN A 160 0.42 6.90 12.18
C ASN A 160 0.25 8.18 13.00
N ASN A 161 1.16 8.38 13.93
CA ASN A 161 1.21 9.60 14.70
C ASN A 161 2.17 10.56 14.01
N GLN A 162 1.66 11.36 13.08
CA GLN A 162 2.47 12.36 12.40
C GLN A 162 3.03 13.43 13.34
N ASP A 163 2.42 13.57 14.53
CA ASP A 163 2.79 14.57 15.52
C ASP A 163 3.88 14.09 16.50
N GLU A 164 4.24 12.80 16.48
CA GLU A 164 5.27 12.21 17.34
C GLU A 164 6.20 11.33 16.50
N PRO A 165 7.39 11.81 16.15
CA PRO A 165 8.31 11.12 15.23
C PRO A 165 8.71 9.71 15.67
N ASP A 166 8.68 9.41 16.96
CA ASP A 166 9.22 8.16 17.52
C ASP A 166 8.15 7.08 17.79
N SER A 167 6.89 7.35 17.53
CA SER A 167 5.81 6.44 17.93
C SER A 167 5.45 5.36 16.90
N ASP A 168 5.86 5.51 15.66
CA ASP A 168 5.43 4.66 14.56
C ASP A 168 6.41 3.52 14.21
N HIS A 169 7.57 3.49 14.86
CA HIS A 169 8.65 2.58 14.50
C HIS A 169 9.06 1.60 15.62
N ASN A 170 8.28 1.54 16.72
CA ASN A 170 8.53 0.61 17.82
C ASN A 170 7.49 -0.51 17.87
#